data_7b15f0e54f44f7c6f4a7eb4cdefa903e
#
_entry.id   7b15f0e54f44f7c6f4a7eb4cdefa903e
#
_cell.length_a   1.000
_cell.length_b   1.000
_cell.length_c   1.000
_cell.angle_alpha   90.00
_cell.angle_beta   90.00
_cell.angle_gamma   90.00
#
_symmetry.space_group_name_H-M   'P 1'
#
loop_
_entity.id
_entity.type
_entity.pdbx_description
1 polymer ?
#
loop_
_entity_poly.entity_id
_entity_poly.type
_entity_poly.pdbx_seq_one_letter_code
_entity_poly.pdbx_strand_id
1 'polypeptide(L)'
;SMEDAVNHYRDLPAGEEEAPRINYWGYKKGYYFAPKMSYSSSDCPAEEFKDMVKQLHQNGIEVIMQFYFPVDVKRAYILEVIKYWVFSCHVDGFHLLGVHIPTALLATEPMLGNTKLFYTDFSCDEIYDNSDIPAYKNLAVYNDDFMYAVRHFLKSDEGSLLPALGSLRKNPRQTGVINY
;
A
#
# COMPACT_ATOMS: atom_id res chain seq x y z
N SER A 1 16.23 10.28 -7.38
CA SER A 1 16.78 11.40 -8.16
C SER A 1 15.66 12.14 -8.85
N MET A 2 15.88 13.37 -9.31
CA MET A 2 14.88 14.05 -10.16
C MET A 2 14.50 13.25 -11.41
N GLU A 3 15.36 12.31 -11.83
CA GLU A 3 15.06 11.34 -12.89
C GLU A 3 13.91 10.38 -12.55
N ASP A 4 13.59 10.17 -11.29
CA ASP A 4 12.45 9.32 -10.90
C ASP A 4 11.10 10.04 -11.03
N ALA A 5 11.12 11.35 -11.20
CA ALA A 5 9.96 12.17 -11.55
C ALA A 5 9.80 12.35 -13.06
N VAL A 6 10.45 11.51 -13.87
CA VAL A 6 10.38 11.62 -15.33
C VAL A 6 8.95 11.42 -15.81
N ASN A 7 8.56 12.32 -16.67
CA ASN A 7 7.31 12.32 -17.41
C ASN A 7 7.07 10.97 -18.09
N HIS A 8 6.08 10.22 -17.66
CA HIS A 8 5.54 9.15 -18.46
C HIS A 8 4.60 9.81 -19.50
N TYR A 9 5.09 9.99 -20.71
CA TYR A 9 4.22 10.19 -21.84
C TYR A 9 3.35 8.93 -21.95
N ARG A 10 2.04 9.06 -21.80
CA ARG A 10 1.15 8.08 -22.38
C ARG A 10 1.28 8.24 -23.90
N ASP A 11 1.35 7.14 -24.61
CA ASP A 11 1.14 7.13 -26.06
C ASP A 11 -0.28 7.64 -26.31
N LEU A 12 -0.41 8.94 -26.55
CA LEU A 12 -1.66 9.57 -26.91
C LEU A 12 -1.88 9.35 -28.41
N PRO A 13 -3.11 9.11 -28.85
CA PRO A 13 -3.42 9.09 -30.26
C PRO A 13 -3.01 10.43 -30.90
N ALA A 14 -2.39 10.37 -32.04
CA ALA A 14 -1.83 11.52 -32.75
C ALA A 14 -2.87 12.63 -32.90
N GLY A 15 -2.69 13.75 -32.20
CA GLY A 15 -3.54 14.93 -32.32
C GLY A 15 -3.83 15.68 -31.01
N GLU A 16 -3.51 15.15 -29.85
CA GLU A 16 -3.70 15.85 -28.58
C GLU A 16 -2.35 16.14 -27.90
N GLU A 17 -1.93 17.39 -27.97
CA GLU A 17 -0.81 17.89 -27.15
C GLU A 17 -1.28 18.11 -25.70
N GLU A 18 -1.32 17.05 -24.89
CA GLU A 18 -1.39 17.23 -23.45
C GLU A 18 -0.01 17.64 -22.89
N ALA A 19 0.00 18.65 -22.02
CA ALA A 19 1.19 19.02 -21.28
C ALA A 19 1.77 17.81 -20.53
N PRO A 20 3.09 17.63 -20.49
CA PRO A 20 3.73 16.49 -19.83
C PRO A 20 3.32 16.45 -18.35
N ARG A 21 2.76 15.30 -17.92
CA ARG A 21 2.36 15.09 -16.53
C ARG A 21 3.51 14.49 -15.77
N ILE A 22 3.90 15.14 -14.69
CA ILE A 22 4.94 14.63 -13.79
C ILE A 22 4.37 13.45 -12.98
N ASN A 23 5.08 12.32 -12.95
CA ASN A 23 4.78 11.21 -12.06
C ASN A 23 5.21 11.56 -10.62
N TYR A 24 4.38 12.34 -9.95
CA TYR A 24 4.64 12.87 -8.62
C TYR A 24 4.94 11.77 -7.58
N TRP A 25 4.21 10.66 -7.67
CA TRP A 25 4.26 9.58 -6.71
C TRP A 25 5.36 8.55 -7.01
N GLY A 26 5.96 8.62 -8.20
CA GLY A 26 7.01 7.69 -8.60
C GLY A 26 6.54 6.23 -8.72
N TYR A 27 5.26 5.99 -9.02
CA TYR A 27 4.72 4.64 -9.16
C TYR A 27 5.26 3.96 -10.40
N LYS A 28 6.43 3.37 -10.25
CA LYS A 28 7.11 2.58 -11.28
C LYS A 28 7.88 1.45 -10.63
N LYS A 29 8.31 0.49 -11.42
CA LYS A 29 9.25 -0.54 -10.96
C LYS A 29 10.56 0.12 -10.52
N GLY A 30 10.99 -0.20 -9.31
CA GLY A 30 12.14 0.44 -8.69
C GLY A 30 13.08 -0.53 -7.98
N TYR A 31 14.01 0.02 -7.25
CA TYR A 31 14.93 -0.70 -6.38
C TYR A 31 14.28 -0.89 -5.01
N TYR A 32 13.55 -2.00 -4.84
CA TYR A 32 12.70 -2.21 -3.67
C TYR A 32 13.46 -2.45 -2.35
N PHE A 33 14.76 -2.73 -2.39
CA PHE A 33 15.57 -3.04 -1.21
C PHE A 33 16.45 -1.89 -0.75
N ALA A 34 16.32 -0.71 -1.33
CA ALA A 34 17.16 0.44 -1.01
C ALA A 34 16.34 1.70 -0.77
N PRO A 35 16.60 2.42 0.32
CA PRO A 35 16.09 3.78 0.50
C PRO A 35 16.62 4.71 -0.59
N LYS A 36 15.87 5.76 -0.88
CA LYS A 36 16.24 6.73 -1.90
C LYS A 36 17.28 7.71 -1.35
N MET A 37 18.47 7.71 -1.98
CA MET A 37 19.60 8.55 -1.58
C MET A 37 19.22 10.03 -1.45
N SER A 38 18.37 10.55 -2.35
CA SER A 38 17.99 11.98 -2.32
C SER A 38 17.14 12.40 -1.12
N TYR A 39 16.69 11.46 -0.29
CA TYR A 39 16.00 11.74 0.98
C TYR A 39 16.89 11.57 2.19
N SER A 40 18.13 11.13 2.00
CA SER A 40 19.11 11.00 3.07
C SER A 40 19.94 12.29 3.21
N SER A 41 20.27 12.63 4.43
CA SER A 41 21.21 13.70 4.75
C SER A 41 22.66 13.22 4.78
N SER A 42 22.86 11.91 4.72
CA SER A 42 24.16 11.25 4.78
C SER A 42 24.40 10.35 3.57
N ASP A 43 25.63 9.87 3.42
CA ASP A 43 26.01 8.90 2.37
C ASP A 43 25.55 7.46 2.68
N CYS A 44 24.90 7.25 3.83
CA CYS A 44 24.42 5.94 4.31
C CYS A 44 22.89 5.92 4.52
N PRO A 45 22.08 6.01 3.44
CA PRO A 45 20.63 6.13 3.55
C PRO A 45 19.95 4.94 4.26
N ALA A 46 20.54 3.76 4.19
CA ALA A 46 19.99 2.57 4.86
C ALA A 46 20.07 2.67 6.39
N GLU A 47 21.20 3.16 6.91
CA GLU A 47 21.38 3.34 8.35
C GLU A 47 20.52 4.51 8.86
N GLU A 48 20.48 5.61 8.12
CA GLU A 48 19.64 6.76 8.46
C GLU A 48 18.15 6.40 8.49
N PHE A 49 17.69 5.56 7.57
CA PHE A 49 16.32 5.05 7.58
C PHE A 49 16.03 4.19 8.82
N LYS A 50 16.94 3.30 9.21
CA LYS A 50 16.79 2.49 10.42
C LYS A 50 16.77 3.35 11.69
N ASP A 51 17.63 4.36 11.76
CA ASP A 51 17.65 5.29 12.89
C ASP A 51 16.35 6.11 12.96
N MET A 52 15.80 6.52 11.84
CA MET A 52 14.49 7.18 11.78
C MET A 52 13.39 6.27 12.32
N VAL A 53 13.31 5.02 11.86
CA VAL A 53 12.31 4.05 12.33
C VAL A 53 12.46 3.85 13.84
N LYS A 54 13.69 3.67 14.34
CA LYS A 54 13.98 3.52 15.76
C LYS A 54 13.50 4.73 16.59
N GLN A 55 13.75 5.93 16.12
CA GLN A 55 13.30 7.15 16.82
C GLN A 55 11.78 7.28 16.83
N LEU A 56 11.12 6.93 15.73
CA LEU A 56 9.66 6.91 15.67
C LEU A 56 9.07 5.90 16.66
N HIS A 57 9.62 4.69 16.73
CA HIS A 57 9.20 3.66 17.70
C HIS A 57 9.41 4.10 19.15
N GLN A 58 10.51 4.78 19.48
CA GLN A 58 10.74 5.33 20.80
C GLN A 58 9.67 6.35 21.23
N ASN A 59 9.00 6.97 20.26
CA ASN A 59 7.90 7.90 20.49
C ASN A 59 6.50 7.25 20.29
N GLY A 60 6.43 5.92 20.17
CA GLY A 60 5.18 5.20 20.00
C GLY A 60 4.52 5.36 18.63
N ILE A 61 5.30 5.74 17.61
CA ILE A 61 4.83 5.95 16.24
C ILE A 61 5.25 4.76 15.37
N GLU A 62 4.28 4.11 14.74
CA GLU A 62 4.50 3.03 13.78
C GLU A 62 4.84 3.57 12.39
N VAL A 63 5.61 2.80 11.63
CA VAL A 63 6.04 3.14 10.27
C VAL A 63 5.32 2.24 9.26
N ILE A 64 4.51 2.84 8.41
CA ILE A 64 3.83 2.15 7.31
C ILE A 64 4.46 2.60 5.99
N MET A 65 5.00 1.65 5.23
CA MET A 65 5.58 1.93 3.92
C MET A 65 4.58 1.67 2.79
N GLN A 66 4.58 2.55 1.80
CA GLN A 66 3.78 2.36 0.60
C GLN A 66 4.65 1.80 -0.52
N PHE A 67 4.23 0.67 -1.11
CA PHE A 67 4.88 0.07 -2.26
C PHE A 67 3.91 -0.11 -3.43
N TYR A 68 4.39 0.26 -4.61
CA TYR A 68 3.73 -0.03 -5.88
C TYR A 68 4.45 -1.16 -6.60
N PHE A 69 3.73 -2.23 -6.93
CA PHE A 69 4.23 -3.38 -7.67
C PHE A 69 3.51 -3.48 -9.02
N PRO A 70 4.19 -3.18 -10.13
CA PRO A 70 3.63 -3.40 -11.46
C PRO A 70 3.41 -4.88 -11.74
N VAL A 71 2.61 -5.15 -12.77
CA VAL A 71 2.12 -6.49 -13.13
C VAL A 71 3.24 -7.52 -13.42
N ASP A 72 4.39 -7.06 -13.86
CA ASP A 72 5.55 -7.89 -14.21
C ASP A 72 6.42 -8.31 -13.01
N VAL A 73 6.10 -7.84 -11.80
CA VAL A 73 6.82 -8.21 -10.59
C VAL A 73 6.33 -9.58 -10.09
N LYS A 74 7.26 -10.50 -9.90
CA LYS A 74 6.95 -11.86 -9.45
C LYS A 74 6.44 -11.86 -8.00
N ARG A 75 5.40 -12.65 -7.72
CA ARG A 75 4.77 -12.77 -6.39
C ARG A 75 5.77 -13.13 -5.27
N ALA A 76 6.68 -14.07 -5.53
CA ALA A 76 7.72 -14.45 -4.56
C ALA A 76 8.68 -13.29 -4.27
N TYR A 77 8.98 -12.46 -5.27
CA TYR A 77 9.83 -11.29 -5.08
C TYR A 77 9.14 -10.23 -4.20
N ILE A 78 7.82 -10.03 -4.34
CA ILE A 78 7.03 -9.15 -3.47
C ILE A 78 7.16 -9.59 -2.01
N LEU A 79 7.00 -10.90 -1.75
CA LEU A 79 7.17 -11.44 -0.41
C LEU A 79 8.55 -11.16 0.18
N GLU A 80 9.61 -11.37 -0.60
CA GLU A 80 10.98 -11.11 -0.16
C GLU A 80 11.23 -9.62 0.12
N VAL A 81 10.66 -8.71 -0.68
CA VAL A 81 10.72 -7.26 -0.42
C VAL A 81 10.08 -6.94 0.93
N ILE A 82 8.86 -7.42 1.17
CA ILE A 82 8.14 -7.15 2.42
C ILE A 82 8.91 -7.70 3.62
N LYS A 83 9.39 -8.95 3.54
CA LYS A 83 10.21 -9.57 4.59
C LYS A 83 11.48 -8.79 4.87
N TYR A 84 12.16 -8.31 3.85
CA TYR A 84 13.38 -7.52 4.02
C TYR A 84 13.14 -6.28 4.90
N TRP A 85 12.10 -5.49 4.60
CA TRP A 85 11.83 -4.27 5.35
C TRP A 85 11.38 -4.53 6.79
N VAL A 86 10.63 -5.62 7.02
CA VAL A 86 10.26 -6.04 8.37
C VAL A 86 11.50 -6.43 9.17
N PHE A 87 12.38 -7.29 8.61
CA PHE A 87 13.52 -7.82 9.37
C PHE A 87 14.69 -6.86 9.46
N SER A 88 15.00 -6.16 8.39
CA SER A 88 16.17 -5.30 8.33
C SER A 88 15.93 -3.91 8.90
N CYS A 89 14.68 -3.43 8.85
CA CYS A 89 14.34 -2.06 9.21
C CYS A 89 13.22 -1.95 10.24
N HIS A 90 12.62 -3.07 10.67
CA HIS A 90 11.55 -3.11 11.66
C HIS A 90 10.32 -2.27 11.28
N VAL A 91 9.97 -2.24 10.00
CA VAL A 91 8.76 -1.56 9.51
C VAL A 91 7.51 -2.30 9.99
N ASP A 92 6.51 -1.58 10.46
CA ASP A 92 5.31 -2.15 11.12
C ASP A 92 4.22 -2.57 10.14
N GLY A 93 4.24 -1.99 8.93
CA GLY A 93 3.22 -2.36 7.94
C GLY A 93 3.45 -1.79 6.55
N PHE A 94 2.56 -2.17 5.66
CA PHE A 94 2.64 -1.82 4.25
C PHE A 94 1.29 -1.46 3.66
N HIS A 95 1.27 -0.36 2.93
CA HIS A 95 0.23 -0.04 1.99
C HIS A 95 0.65 -0.57 0.62
N LEU A 96 -0.04 -1.59 0.15
CA LEU A 96 0.31 -2.28 -1.10
C LEU A 96 -0.53 -1.73 -2.24
N LEU A 97 0.14 -1.39 -3.34
CA LEU A 97 -0.46 -0.93 -4.58
C LEU A 97 -0.02 -1.85 -5.72
N GLY A 98 -0.94 -2.17 -6.62
CA GLY A 98 -0.67 -3.03 -7.77
C GLY A 98 -1.78 -4.04 -8.00
N VAL A 99 -1.67 -4.83 -9.08
CA VAL A 99 -2.77 -5.69 -9.54
C VAL A 99 -2.60 -7.15 -9.09
N HIS A 100 -1.39 -7.63 -8.92
CA HIS A 100 -1.09 -9.04 -8.64
C HIS A 100 -0.41 -9.24 -7.29
N ILE A 101 -0.87 -8.50 -6.28
CA ILE A 101 -0.38 -8.67 -4.91
C ILE A 101 -0.74 -10.07 -4.42
N PRO A 102 0.22 -10.86 -3.91
CA PRO A 102 -0.03 -12.22 -3.43
C PRO A 102 -0.65 -12.21 -2.02
N THR A 103 -1.89 -11.74 -1.91
CA THR A 103 -2.57 -11.50 -0.63
C THR A 103 -2.63 -12.71 0.27
N ALA A 104 -2.97 -13.88 -0.28
CA ALA A 104 -3.00 -15.14 0.47
C ALA A 104 -1.61 -15.53 1.00
N LEU A 105 -0.58 -15.40 0.16
CA LEU A 105 0.80 -15.71 0.56
C LEU A 105 1.30 -14.78 1.67
N LEU A 106 1.01 -13.48 1.56
CA LEU A 106 1.39 -12.49 2.58
C LEU A 106 0.61 -12.69 3.89
N ALA A 107 -0.68 -13.01 3.79
CA ALA A 107 -1.55 -13.20 4.96
C ALA A 107 -1.22 -14.46 5.76
N THR A 108 -0.65 -15.47 5.11
CA THR A 108 -0.31 -16.76 5.74
C THR A 108 1.19 -16.91 6.07
N GLU A 109 2.01 -15.90 5.76
CA GLU A 109 3.44 -15.92 6.08
C GLU A 109 3.65 -15.73 7.59
N PRO A 110 4.17 -16.73 8.32
CA PRO A 110 4.33 -16.66 9.78
C PRO A 110 5.16 -15.47 10.25
N MET A 111 6.15 -15.10 9.45
CA MET A 111 7.06 -14.01 9.79
C MET A 111 6.42 -12.62 9.68
N LEU A 112 5.27 -12.52 9.03
CA LEU A 112 4.50 -11.28 8.91
C LEU A 112 3.30 -11.23 9.88
N GLY A 113 3.25 -12.12 10.87
CA GLY A 113 2.11 -12.24 11.78
C GLY A 113 1.72 -10.97 12.54
N ASN A 114 2.69 -10.11 12.82
CA ASN A 114 2.47 -8.81 13.46
C ASN A 114 2.51 -7.62 12.48
N THR A 115 2.71 -7.87 11.18
CA THR A 115 2.83 -6.83 10.18
C THR A 115 1.46 -6.40 9.67
N LYS A 116 1.20 -5.11 9.65
CA LYS A 116 -0.05 -4.54 9.13
C LYS A 116 -0.01 -4.49 7.61
N LEU A 117 -1.01 -5.05 6.96
CA LEU A 117 -1.11 -5.07 5.50
C LEU A 117 -2.39 -4.37 5.06
N PHE A 118 -2.25 -3.33 4.25
CA PHE A 118 -3.32 -2.54 3.69
C PHE A 118 -3.37 -2.73 2.19
N TYR A 119 -4.52 -3.15 1.67
CA TYR A 119 -4.73 -3.36 0.25
C TYR A 119 -6.20 -3.13 -0.12
N THR A 120 -6.49 -2.99 -1.39
CA THR A 120 -7.86 -2.74 -1.88
C THR A 120 -8.79 -3.92 -1.69
N ASP A 121 -8.26 -5.15 -1.83
CA ASP A 121 -9.05 -6.37 -1.71
C ASP A 121 -8.16 -7.55 -1.24
N PHE A 122 -8.59 -8.22 -0.17
CA PHE A 122 -8.04 -9.49 0.25
C PHE A 122 -9.05 -10.59 -0.11
N SER A 123 -8.60 -11.56 -0.92
CA SER A 123 -9.39 -12.76 -1.23
C SER A 123 -9.60 -13.59 0.03
N CYS A 124 -10.59 -13.19 0.84
CA CYS A 124 -10.84 -13.83 2.13
C CYS A 124 -11.11 -15.32 2.02
N ASP A 125 -11.76 -15.74 0.94
CA ASP A 125 -12.02 -17.16 0.67
C ASP A 125 -10.70 -17.93 0.49
N GLU A 126 -9.76 -17.40 -0.29
CA GLU A 126 -8.42 -17.99 -0.45
C GLU A 126 -7.61 -18.02 0.85
N ILE A 127 -7.76 -17.00 1.70
CA ILE A 127 -6.97 -16.85 2.93
C ILE A 127 -7.50 -17.75 4.04
N TYR A 128 -8.82 -17.90 4.16
CA TYR A 128 -9.46 -18.55 5.29
C TYR A 128 -10.03 -19.94 5.00
N ASP A 129 -10.22 -20.32 3.74
CA ASP A 129 -10.68 -21.67 3.36
C ASP A 129 -9.56 -22.73 3.43
N ASN A 130 -8.30 -22.30 3.35
CA ASN A 130 -7.18 -23.21 3.62
C ASN A 130 -6.99 -23.37 5.13
N SER A 131 -7.79 -24.25 5.71
CA SER A 131 -7.93 -24.46 7.16
C SER A 131 -6.66 -24.88 7.90
N ASP A 132 -5.61 -25.29 7.19
CA ASP A 132 -4.39 -25.82 7.79
C ASP A 132 -3.33 -24.74 8.11
N ILE A 133 -3.49 -23.52 7.57
CA ILE A 133 -2.55 -22.41 7.80
C ILE A 133 -3.32 -21.24 8.43
N PRO A 134 -2.99 -20.87 9.68
CA PRO A 134 -3.65 -19.74 10.33
C PRO A 134 -3.31 -18.44 9.59
N ALA A 135 -4.33 -17.71 9.12
CA ALA A 135 -4.17 -16.37 8.61
C ALA A 135 -4.01 -15.37 9.77
N TYR A 136 -3.06 -14.46 9.64
CA TYR A 136 -2.85 -13.40 10.61
C TYR A 136 -3.81 -12.24 10.34
N LYS A 137 -4.36 -11.65 11.42
CA LYS A 137 -5.51 -10.73 11.34
C LYS A 137 -5.13 -9.26 11.20
N ASN A 138 -3.89 -8.94 10.83
CA ASN A 138 -3.44 -7.56 10.64
C ASN A 138 -3.69 -7.06 9.20
N LEU A 139 -4.80 -7.50 8.60
CA LEU A 139 -5.22 -7.14 7.25
C LEU A 139 -6.30 -6.07 7.30
N ALA A 140 -6.20 -5.04 6.47
CA ALA A 140 -7.24 -4.05 6.33
C ALA A 140 -7.45 -3.64 4.87
N VAL A 141 -8.72 -3.48 4.49
CA VAL A 141 -9.13 -3.03 3.16
C VAL A 141 -9.48 -1.55 3.16
N TYR A 142 -9.20 -0.87 2.07
CA TYR A 142 -9.68 0.50 1.85
C TYR A 142 -11.16 0.49 1.47
N ASN A 143 -11.92 1.41 2.05
CA ASN A 143 -13.33 1.56 1.78
C ASN A 143 -13.58 2.65 0.73
N ASP A 144 -13.39 2.31 -0.53
CA ASP A 144 -13.62 3.21 -1.65
C ASP A 144 -15.08 3.67 -1.72
N ASP A 145 -16.02 2.80 -1.36
CA ASP A 145 -17.45 3.15 -1.30
C ASP A 145 -17.69 4.32 -0.34
N PHE A 146 -16.98 4.35 0.79
CA PHE A 146 -17.05 5.47 1.73
C PHE A 146 -16.53 6.76 1.09
N MET A 147 -15.35 6.72 0.50
CA MET A 147 -14.74 7.88 -0.14
C MET A 147 -15.68 8.49 -1.21
N TYR A 148 -16.21 7.66 -2.10
CA TYR A 148 -17.11 8.14 -3.16
C TYR A 148 -18.44 8.64 -2.61
N ALA A 149 -19.08 7.90 -1.72
CA ALA A 149 -20.38 8.26 -1.17
C ALA A 149 -20.30 9.54 -0.35
N VAL A 150 -19.27 9.72 0.46
CA VAL A 150 -19.07 10.95 1.25
C VAL A 150 -18.74 12.16 0.36
N ARG A 151 -17.99 11.99 -0.71
CA ARG A 151 -17.75 13.06 -1.69
C ARG A 151 -19.06 13.55 -2.33
N HIS A 152 -19.96 12.65 -2.72
CA HIS A 152 -21.30 13.01 -3.25
C HIS A 152 -22.13 13.71 -2.18
N PHE A 153 -22.10 13.22 -0.94
CA PHE A 153 -22.80 13.86 0.17
C PHE A 153 -22.29 15.27 0.44
N LEU A 154 -20.97 15.48 0.48
CA LEU A 154 -20.37 16.80 0.70
C LEU A 154 -20.64 17.80 -0.43
N LYS A 155 -20.85 17.31 -1.66
CA LYS A 155 -21.29 18.13 -2.81
C LYS A 155 -22.78 18.44 -2.77
N SER A 156 -23.53 17.91 -1.79
CA SER A 156 -24.97 18.03 -1.70
C SER A 156 -25.73 17.41 -2.89
N ASP A 157 -25.16 16.35 -3.49
CA ASP A 157 -25.83 15.61 -4.56
C ASP A 157 -27.11 14.97 -4.01
N GLU A 158 -28.20 15.03 -4.79
CA GLU A 158 -29.50 14.48 -4.39
C GLU A 158 -29.40 12.97 -4.11
N GLY A 159 -30.04 12.52 -3.01
CA GLY A 159 -30.07 11.10 -2.63
C GLY A 159 -28.76 10.55 -2.05
N SER A 160 -27.75 11.38 -1.83
CA SER A 160 -26.40 10.95 -1.38
C SER A 160 -26.31 10.54 0.09
N LEU A 161 -27.26 10.92 0.94
CA LEU A 161 -27.21 10.65 2.38
C LEU A 161 -27.24 9.15 2.70
N LEU A 162 -28.17 8.39 2.12
CA LEU A 162 -28.30 6.95 2.39
C LEU A 162 -27.08 6.15 1.95
N PRO A 163 -26.50 6.36 0.74
CA PRO A 163 -25.23 5.75 0.35
C PRO A 163 -24.08 6.08 1.32
N ALA A 164 -23.96 7.34 1.78
CA ALA A 164 -22.94 7.74 2.72
C ALA A 164 -23.07 7.01 4.07
N LEU A 165 -24.29 6.95 4.62
CA LEU A 165 -24.56 6.20 5.85
C LEU A 165 -24.38 4.68 5.68
N GLY A 166 -24.72 4.14 4.50
CA GLY A 166 -24.54 2.73 4.18
C GLY A 166 -23.06 2.34 4.11
N SER A 167 -22.23 3.19 3.53
CA SER A 167 -20.78 2.95 3.41
C SER A 167 -20.05 2.93 4.75
N LEU A 168 -20.53 3.66 5.76
CA LEU A 168 -20.02 3.61 7.14
C LEU A 168 -20.24 2.26 7.83
N ARG A 169 -21.21 1.48 7.37
CA ARG A 169 -21.57 0.18 7.96
C ARG A 169 -20.80 -0.98 7.35
N LYS A 170 -19.90 -0.73 6.40
CA LYS A 170 -19.06 -1.78 5.81
C LYS A 170 -18.25 -2.44 6.94
N ASN A 171 -18.57 -3.66 7.25
CA ASN A 171 -17.90 -4.44 8.30
C ASN A 171 -17.60 -5.84 7.77
N PRO A 172 -16.49 -6.03 7.06
CA PRO A 172 -16.06 -7.35 6.63
C PRO A 172 -15.75 -8.20 7.87
N ARG A 173 -16.12 -9.47 7.80
CA ARG A 173 -15.98 -10.39 8.96
C ARG A 173 -14.53 -10.70 9.31
N GLN A 174 -13.60 -10.47 8.39
CA GLN A 174 -12.28 -11.08 8.42
C GLN A 174 -11.13 -10.09 8.28
N THR A 175 -11.39 -8.84 7.91
CA THR A 175 -10.39 -7.78 7.78
C THR A 175 -10.83 -6.51 8.48
N GLY A 176 -9.88 -5.65 8.83
CA GLY A 176 -10.16 -4.27 9.20
C GLY A 176 -10.65 -3.46 8.00
N VAL A 177 -11.24 -2.29 8.25
CA VAL A 177 -11.68 -1.33 7.22
C VAL A 177 -11.07 0.02 7.50
N ILE A 178 -10.50 0.63 6.47
CA ILE A 178 -10.01 2.01 6.52
C ILE A 178 -10.97 2.89 5.71
N ASN A 179 -11.66 3.77 6.40
CA ASN A 179 -12.47 4.83 5.80
C ASN A 179 -11.56 6.05 5.53
N TYR A 180 -11.50 6.53 4.29
CA TYR A 180 -10.61 7.63 3.89
C TYR A 180 -11.29 8.59 2.89
#